data_02a23a4e65a0933c3c1f2ecb467505b8
#
_entry.id   02a23a4e65a0933c3c1f2ecb467505b8
#
_cell.length_a   1.000
_cell.length_b   1.000
_cell.length_c   1.000
_cell.angle_alpha   90.00
_cell.angle_beta   90.00
_cell.angle_gamma   90.00
#
_symmetry.space_group_name_H-M   'P 1'
#
loop_
_entity.id
_entity.type
_entity.pdbx_description
1 polymer ?
#
loop_
_entity_poly.entity_id
_entity_poly.type
_entity_poly.pdbx_seq_one_letter_code
_entity_poly.pdbx_strand_id
1 'polypeptide(L)'
;MLPRQLCIEVTETALIDHPQRTREELVALRDAGFRVLLDDFGTGYSSLNWLAELPIDGVKIDRSFTATMLEDPRRQALVAAIPRLAAELDLEVVAEGIERTDQWQALRQMGCRLGQGELFSRSVPAEQLGQLPAVLLPAAC
;
A
#
# COMPACT_ATOMS: atom_id res chain seq x y z
N MET A 1 -11.39 -3.44 -19.49
CA MET A 1 -10.64 -3.58 -18.22
C MET A 1 -11.47 -4.42 -17.28
N LEU A 2 -10.91 -5.48 -16.69
CA LEU A 2 -11.63 -6.35 -15.75
C LEU A 2 -11.50 -5.77 -14.33
N PRO A 3 -12.51 -5.94 -13.45
CA PRO A 3 -12.45 -5.43 -12.07
C PRO A 3 -11.16 -5.81 -11.34
N ARG A 4 -10.71 -7.07 -11.46
CA ARG A 4 -9.46 -7.57 -10.84
C ARG A 4 -8.16 -6.86 -11.28
N GLN A 5 -8.23 -6.05 -12.34
CA GLN A 5 -7.10 -5.25 -12.82
C GLN A 5 -7.07 -3.85 -12.20
N LEU A 6 -8.09 -3.51 -11.42
CA LEU A 6 -8.20 -2.26 -10.70
C LEU A 6 -8.08 -2.51 -9.21
N CYS A 7 -7.36 -1.63 -8.55
CA CYS A 7 -7.28 -1.56 -7.11
C CYS A 7 -7.98 -0.28 -6.65
N ILE A 8 -8.88 -0.41 -5.69
CA ILE A 8 -9.56 0.72 -5.07
C ILE A 8 -8.82 1.05 -3.77
N GLU A 9 -8.46 2.28 -3.60
CA GLU A 9 -7.77 2.77 -2.41
C GLU A 9 -8.76 3.55 -1.54
N VAL A 10 -8.79 3.21 -0.26
CA VAL A 10 -9.70 3.82 0.73
C VAL A 10 -8.86 4.38 1.86
N THR A 11 -9.00 5.67 2.13
CA THR A 11 -8.29 6.32 3.22
C THR A 11 -8.91 6.02 4.57
N GLU A 12 -8.11 6.06 5.65
CA GLU A 12 -8.60 5.89 7.02
C GLU A 12 -9.73 6.87 7.38
N THR A 13 -9.65 8.10 6.89
CA THR A 13 -10.66 9.13 7.16
C THR A 13 -12.05 8.71 6.66
N ALA A 14 -12.12 8.08 5.48
CA ALA A 14 -13.39 7.60 4.93
C ALA A 14 -14.05 6.51 5.81
N LEU A 15 -13.24 5.78 6.58
CA LEU A 15 -13.72 4.72 7.48
C LEU A 15 -14.30 5.27 8.78
N ILE A 16 -13.84 6.45 9.24
CA ILE A 16 -14.25 7.03 10.53
C ILE A 16 -15.67 7.61 10.44
N ASP A 17 -16.01 8.26 9.34
CA ASP A 17 -17.25 9.00 9.20
C ASP A 17 -18.50 8.08 9.20
N HIS A 18 -18.44 6.96 8.52
CA HIS A 18 -19.57 6.03 8.38
C HIS A 18 -19.11 4.55 8.36
N PRO A 19 -18.63 3.99 9.48
CA PRO A 19 -17.93 2.69 9.49
C PRO A 19 -18.75 1.55 8.90
N GLN A 20 -20.03 1.44 9.26
CA GLN A 20 -20.86 0.33 8.83
C GLN A 20 -21.21 0.41 7.34
N ARG A 21 -21.55 1.60 6.86
CA ARG A 21 -21.83 1.83 5.44
C ARG A 21 -20.59 1.58 4.60
N THR A 22 -19.44 2.10 5.02
CA THR A 22 -18.18 1.88 4.32
C THR A 22 -17.84 0.40 4.24
N ARG A 23 -18.03 -0.36 5.32
CA ARG A 23 -17.83 -1.81 5.30
C ARG A 23 -18.71 -2.52 4.28
N GLU A 24 -20.01 -2.18 4.20
CA GLU A 24 -20.93 -2.74 3.23
C GLU A 24 -20.51 -2.42 1.78
N GLU A 25 -20.08 -1.19 1.53
CA GLU A 25 -19.56 -0.75 0.23
C GLU A 25 -18.27 -1.51 -0.15
N LEU A 26 -17.34 -1.72 0.80
CA LEU A 26 -16.12 -2.50 0.58
C LEU A 26 -16.41 -3.97 0.24
N VAL A 27 -17.37 -4.59 0.94
CA VAL A 27 -17.83 -5.95 0.61
C VAL A 27 -18.35 -6.00 -0.82
N ALA A 28 -19.22 -5.06 -1.19
CA ALA A 28 -19.79 -5.01 -2.54
C ALA A 28 -18.72 -4.83 -3.63
N LEU A 29 -17.68 -4.02 -3.37
CA LEU A 29 -16.55 -3.85 -4.29
C LEU A 29 -15.77 -5.15 -4.47
N ARG A 30 -15.46 -5.85 -3.38
CA ARG A 30 -14.75 -7.14 -3.44
C ARG A 30 -15.59 -8.22 -4.15
N ASP A 31 -16.89 -8.28 -3.88
CA ASP A 31 -17.82 -9.19 -4.56
C ASP A 31 -17.91 -8.91 -6.07
N ALA A 32 -17.76 -7.65 -6.47
CA ALA A 32 -17.64 -7.25 -7.87
C ALA A 32 -16.27 -7.58 -8.48
N GLY A 33 -15.31 -8.08 -7.69
CA GLY A 33 -14.00 -8.53 -8.13
C GLY A 33 -12.91 -7.46 -8.11
N PHE A 34 -13.16 -6.30 -7.49
CA PHE A 34 -12.12 -5.31 -7.26
C PHE A 34 -11.23 -5.72 -6.09
N ARG A 35 -9.99 -5.27 -6.13
CA ARG A 35 -9.09 -5.30 -4.97
C ARG A 35 -9.23 -4.01 -4.19
N VAL A 36 -9.18 -4.11 -2.87
CA VAL A 36 -9.30 -2.96 -1.96
C VAL A 36 -8.07 -2.85 -1.09
N LEU A 37 -7.41 -1.70 -1.11
CA LEU A 37 -6.28 -1.37 -0.24
C LEU A 37 -6.65 -0.23 0.70
N LEU A 38 -6.19 -0.33 1.94
CA LEU A 38 -6.23 0.78 2.90
C LEU A 38 -5.05 1.70 2.64
N ASP A 39 -5.35 2.96 2.32
CA ASP A 39 -4.36 4.00 2.03
C ASP A 39 -3.98 4.81 3.27
N ASP A 40 -2.84 5.49 3.21
CA ASP A 40 -2.29 6.36 4.27
C ASP A 40 -2.11 5.66 5.63
N PHE A 41 -1.92 4.32 5.64
CA PHE A 41 -1.80 3.56 6.88
C PHE A 41 -0.64 4.06 7.75
N GLY A 42 -0.99 4.40 9.01
CA GLY A 42 -0.04 4.86 10.02
C GLY A 42 0.07 6.37 10.17
N THR A 43 -0.61 7.17 9.33
CA THR A 43 -0.51 8.64 9.40
C THR A 43 -1.48 9.29 10.38
N GLY A 44 -2.49 8.54 10.86
CA GLY A 44 -3.56 9.10 11.67
C GLY A 44 -4.03 8.18 12.79
N TYR A 45 -5.33 8.01 12.89
CA TYR A 45 -6.00 7.20 13.90
C TYR A 45 -5.99 5.70 13.56
N SER A 46 -4.93 5.22 12.91
CA SER A 46 -4.80 3.81 12.51
C SER A 46 -5.06 2.87 13.68
N SER A 47 -6.27 2.38 13.77
CA SER A 47 -6.59 1.32 14.70
C SER A 47 -6.18 -0.01 14.07
N LEU A 48 -5.32 -0.78 14.74
CA LEU A 48 -4.99 -2.16 14.34
C LEU A 48 -6.26 -3.02 14.19
N ASN A 49 -7.34 -2.67 14.88
CA ASN A 49 -8.63 -3.34 14.72
C ASN A 49 -9.18 -3.25 13.29
N TRP A 50 -8.94 -2.11 12.59
CA TRP A 50 -9.40 -1.95 11.22
C TRP A 50 -8.79 -2.97 10.28
N LEU A 51 -7.51 -3.33 10.48
CA LEU A 51 -6.86 -4.34 9.67
C LEU A 51 -7.47 -5.73 9.84
N ALA A 52 -7.97 -6.04 11.03
CA ALA A 52 -8.58 -7.32 11.33
C ALA A 52 -10.06 -7.40 10.94
N GLU A 53 -10.77 -6.26 10.93
CA GLU A 53 -12.22 -6.22 10.76
C GLU A 53 -12.68 -5.82 9.36
N LEU A 54 -11.85 -5.06 8.63
CA LEU A 54 -12.23 -4.58 7.31
C LEU A 54 -12.02 -5.63 6.22
N PRO A 55 -12.94 -5.69 5.25
CA PRO A 55 -12.80 -6.55 4.07
C PRO A 55 -11.86 -5.90 3.05
N ILE A 56 -10.57 -5.86 3.37
CA ILE A 56 -9.50 -5.31 2.53
C ILE A 56 -8.56 -6.41 2.08
N ASP A 57 -7.81 -6.17 1.01
CA ASP A 57 -6.84 -7.11 0.45
C ASP A 57 -5.39 -6.72 0.78
N GLY A 58 -5.19 -5.50 1.29
CA GLY A 58 -3.88 -5.03 1.69
C GLY A 58 -3.87 -3.60 2.22
N VAL A 59 -2.66 -3.14 2.52
CA VAL A 59 -2.40 -1.80 3.07
C VAL A 59 -1.27 -1.12 2.32
N LYS A 60 -1.32 0.21 2.25
CA LYS A 60 -0.26 1.05 1.69
C LYS A 60 0.48 1.76 2.82
N ILE A 61 1.80 1.64 2.81
CA ILE A 61 2.66 2.40 3.73
C ILE A 61 2.87 3.78 3.13
N ASP A 62 2.39 4.81 3.83
CA ASP A 62 2.47 6.19 3.36
C ASP A 62 3.92 6.64 3.12
N ARG A 63 4.09 7.50 2.13
CA ARG A 63 5.40 8.05 1.72
C ARG A 63 6.15 8.76 2.84
N SER A 64 5.48 9.33 3.84
CA SER A 64 6.14 10.01 4.96
C SER A 64 6.99 9.06 5.80
N PHE A 65 6.60 7.78 5.88
CA PHE A 65 7.38 6.73 6.52
C PHE A 65 8.56 6.31 5.64
N THR A 66 8.32 6.06 4.37
CA THR A 66 9.36 5.66 3.40
C THR A 66 10.44 6.71 3.27
N ALA A 67 10.07 8.00 3.24
CA ALA A 67 11.01 9.10 3.10
C ALA A 67 12.04 9.19 4.24
N THR A 68 11.64 8.86 5.46
CA THR A 68 12.45 9.11 6.67
C THR A 68 12.91 7.85 7.39
N MET A 69 12.50 6.66 6.96
CA MET A 69 12.77 5.40 7.67
C MET A 69 14.26 5.07 7.81
N LEU A 70 15.11 5.50 6.88
CA LEU A 70 16.55 5.24 6.94
C LEU A 70 17.30 6.19 7.88
N GLU A 71 16.68 7.31 8.26
CA GLU A 71 17.28 8.34 9.11
C GLU A 71 16.87 8.20 10.58
N ASP A 72 15.74 7.49 10.84
CA ASP A 72 15.19 7.31 12.19
C ASP A 72 14.96 5.82 12.49
N PRO A 73 15.76 5.24 13.41
CA PRO A 73 15.63 3.84 13.81
C PRO A 73 14.23 3.45 14.34
N ARG A 74 13.51 4.40 14.97
CA ARG A 74 12.15 4.14 15.44
C ARG A 74 11.17 4.03 14.28
N ARG A 75 11.29 4.91 13.28
CA ARG A 75 10.50 4.83 12.06
C ARG A 75 10.82 3.56 11.27
N GLN A 76 12.09 3.22 11.19
CA GLN A 76 12.51 1.97 10.56
C GLN A 76 11.85 0.75 11.24
N ALA A 77 11.83 0.71 12.57
CA ALA A 77 11.18 -0.37 13.31
C ALA A 77 9.68 -0.43 13.08
N LEU A 78 8.99 0.72 13.01
CA LEU A 78 7.56 0.80 12.68
C LEU A 78 7.30 0.27 11.26
N VAL A 79 8.04 0.73 10.27
CA VAL A 79 7.91 0.27 8.89
C VAL A 79 8.14 -1.24 8.79
N ALA A 80 9.14 -1.78 9.50
CA ALA A 80 9.43 -3.21 9.51
C ALA A 80 8.35 -4.07 10.20
N ALA A 81 7.57 -3.48 11.10
CA ALA A 81 6.48 -4.19 11.77
C ALA A 81 5.25 -4.38 10.86
N ILE A 82 4.99 -3.45 9.93
CA ILE A 82 3.79 -3.47 9.08
C ILE A 82 3.73 -4.72 8.18
N PRO A 83 4.77 -5.09 7.40
CA PRO A 83 4.73 -6.29 6.57
C PRO A 83 4.56 -7.59 7.37
N ARG A 84 5.11 -7.64 8.58
CA ARG A 84 4.95 -8.81 9.46
C ARG A 84 3.51 -8.96 9.94
N LEU A 85 2.92 -7.86 10.42
CA LEU A 85 1.51 -7.85 10.85
C LEU A 85 0.58 -8.18 9.69
N ALA A 86 0.80 -7.57 8.53
CA ALA A 86 0.00 -7.81 7.34
C ALA A 86 0.06 -9.29 6.90
N ALA A 87 1.23 -9.92 6.99
CA ALA A 87 1.39 -11.33 6.65
C ALA A 87 0.58 -12.25 7.57
N GLU A 88 0.46 -11.94 8.87
CA GLU A 88 -0.38 -12.69 9.82
C GLU A 88 -1.88 -12.54 9.53
N LEU A 89 -2.26 -11.49 8.81
CA LEU A 89 -3.65 -11.19 8.44
C LEU A 89 -3.96 -11.51 6.96
N ASP A 90 -3.05 -12.15 6.24
CA ASP A 90 -3.18 -12.44 4.80
C ASP A 90 -3.37 -11.17 3.94
N LEU A 91 -2.79 -10.05 4.36
CA LEU A 91 -2.85 -8.78 3.67
C LEU A 91 -1.57 -8.52 2.87
N GLU A 92 -1.73 -7.93 1.68
CA GLU A 92 -0.58 -7.41 0.93
C GLU A 92 -0.13 -6.04 1.47
N VAL A 93 1.16 -5.74 1.27
CA VAL A 93 1.72 -4.43 1.62
C VAL A 93 2.33 -3.79 0.40
N VAL A 94 1.94 -2.55 0.13
CA VAL A 94 2.53 -1.69 -0.90
C VAL A 94 3.22 -0.52 -0.22
N ALA A 95 4.51 -0.34 -0.43
CA ALA A 95 5.22 0.84 0.06
C ALA A 95 5.19 1.96 -0.98
N GLU A 96 4.87 3.16 -0.53
CA GLU A 96 4.77 4.34 -1.38
C GLU A 96 5.98 5.27 -1.30
N GLY A 97 6.08 6.16 -2.29
CA GLY A 97 7.07 7.24 -2.31
C GLY A 97 8.51 6.72 -2.33
N ILE A 98 8.74 5.59 -2.98
CA ILE A 98 10.09 5.05 -3.15
C ILE A 98 10.80 5.83 -4.25
N GLU A 99 11.82 6.59 -3.86
CA GLU A 99 12.60 7.45 -4.75
C GLU A 99 14.02 6.93 -4.94
N ARG A 100 14.55 6.14 -3.97
CA ARG A 100 15.93 5.70 -3.93
C ARG A 100 16.05 4.18 -3.81
N THR A 101 17.11 3.64 -4.40
CA THR A 101 17.42 2.20 -4.37
C THR A 101 17.62 1.66 -2.96
N ASP A 102 18.26 2.45 -2.08
CA ASP A 102 18.51 2.04 -0.69
C ASP A 102 17.21 1.92 0.12
N GLN A 103 16.21 2.79 -0.11
CA GLN A 103 14.88 2.66 0.46
C GLN A 103 14.23 1.34 0.02
N TRP A 104 14.26 1.05 -1.28
CA TRP A 104 13.69 -0.18 -1.82
C TRP A 104 14.36 -1.44 -1.26
N GLN A 105 15.69 -1.43 -1.19
CA GLN A 105 16.45 -2.55 -0.61
C GLN A 105 16.07 -2.79 0.85
N ALA A 106 15.98 -1.74 1.66
CA ALA A 106 15.55 -1.85 3.05
C ALA A 106 14.15 -2.39 3.19
N LEU A 107 13.18 -1.87 2.41
CA LEU A 107 11.79 -2.36 2.39
C LEU A 107 11.71 -3.84 2.01
N ARG A 108 12.50 -4.27 1.01
CA ARG A 108 12.59 -5.69 0.62
C ARG A 108 13.09 -6.57 1.76
N GLN A 109 14.12 -6.12 2.48
CA GLN A 109 14.64 -6.84 3.65
C GLN A 109 13.62 -6.93 4.80
N MET A 110 12.74 -5.93 4.92
CA MET A 110 11.64 -5.92 5.88
C MET A 110 10.45 -6.81 5.47
N GLY A 111 10.49 -7.39 4.26
CA GLY A 111 9.43 -8.27 3.75
C GLY A 111 8.42 -7.60 2.83
N CYS A 112 8.58 -6.31 2.51
CA CYS A 112 7.73 -5.63 1.55
C CYS A 112 8.06 -6.09 0.13
N ARG A 113 7.04 -6.57 -0.60
CA ARG A 113 7.21 -7.13 -1.95
C ARG A 113 6.76 -6.19 -3.05
N LEU A 114 5.85 -5.28 -2.74
CA LEU A 114 5.27 -4.32 -3.67
C LEU A 114 5.67 -2.91 -3.27
N GLY A 115 5.93 -2.09 -4.26
CA GLY A 115 6.28 -0.70 -4.03
C GLY A 115 5.95 0.17 -5.23
N GLN A 116 5.69 1.43 -4.97
CA GLN A 116 5.49 2.45 -5.99
C GLN A 116 6.26 3.71 -5.64
N GLY A 117 6.67 4.45 -6.67
CA GLY A 117 7.40 5.68 -6.52
C GLY A 117 8.23 6.02 -7.75
N GLU A 118 8.87 7.17 -7.72
CA GLU A 118 9.66 7.68 -8.86
C GLU A 118 10.88 6.79 -9.20
N LEU A 119 11.33 5.96 -8.26
CA LEU A 119 12.38 4.97 -8.53
C LEU A 119 11.98 4.02 -9.66
N PHE A 120 10.71 3.68 -9.77
CA PHE A 120 10.19 2.75 -10.77
C PHE A 120 9.67 3.48 -12.01
N SER A 121 8.76 4.42 -11.81
CA SER A 121 8.20 5.28 -12.88
C SER A 121 7.52 6.49 -12.26
N ARG A 122 7.56 7.60 -12.98
CA ARG A 122 6.66 8.72 -12.73
C ARG A 122 5.25 8.38 -13.21
N SER A 123 4.27 9.12 -12.70
CA SER A 123 2.90 9.05 -13.20
C SER A 123 2.87 9.36 -14.70
N VAL A 124 2.13 8.55 -15.43
CA VAL A 124 1.94 8.70 -16.87
C VAL A 124 0.45 8.79 -17.19
N PRO A 125 0.05 9.48 -18.28
CA PRO A 125 -1.31 9.46 -18.77
C PRO A 125 -1.78 8.04 -19.11
N ALA A 126 -3.10 7.80 -19.02
CA ALA A 126 -3.68 6.47 -19.24
C ALA A 126 -3.32 5.86 -20.61
N GLU A 127 -3.17 6.70 -21.63
CA GLU A 127 -2.81 6.28 -22.99
C GLU A 127 -1.40 5.69 -23.07
N GLN A 128 -0.53 6.04 -22.13
CA GLN A 128 0.85 5.58 -22.09
C GLN A 128 1.04 4.34 -21.20
N LEU A 129 0.04 3.93 -20.43
CA LEU A 129 0.13 2.76 -19.55
C LEU A 129 0.53 1.49 -20.29
N GLY A 130 0.03 1.29 -21.52
CA GLY A 130 0.38 0.14 -22.34
C GLY A 130 1.83 0.10 -22.81
N GLN A 131 2.59 1.18 -22.66
CA GLN A 131 4.00 1.28 -23.00
C GLN A 131 4.93 0.96 -21.82
N LEU A 132 4.39 0.93 -20.60
CA LEU A 132 5.14 0.55 -19.41
C LEU A 132 5.37 -0.97 -19.40
N PRO A 133 6.54 -1.43 -18.94
CA PRO A 133 6.75 -2.86 -18.72
C PRO A 133 5.78 -3.40 -17.68
N ALA A 134 5.36 -4.65 -17.82
CA ALA A 134 4.41 -5.29 -16.92
C ALA A 134 4.92 -5.35 -15.46
N VAL A 135 6.23 -5.37 -15.28
CA VAL A 135 6.91 -5.26 -13.98
C VAL A 135 7.96 -4.17 -14.10
N LEU A 136 7.83 -3.15 -13.26
CA LEU A 136 8.82 -2.09 -13.14
C LEU A 136 9.83 -2.53 -12.08
N LEU A 137 11.05 -2.81 -12.51
CA LEU A 137 12.16 -3.07 -11.60
C LEU A 137 13.09 -1.86 -11.63
N PRO A 138 13.63 -1.43 -10.46
CA PRO A 138 14.69 -0.44 -10.47
C PRO A 138 15.85 -1.00 -11.29
N ALA A 139 16.55 -0.13 -12.00
CA ALA A 139 17.75 -0.52 -12.72
C ALA A 139 18.66 -1.28 -11.76
N ALA A 140 19.14 -2.43 -12.18
CA ALA A 140 20.07 -3.23 -11.38
C ALA A 140 21.32 -2.36 -11.08
N CYS A 141 21.60 -2.18 -9.82
CA CYS A 141 22.88 -1.61 -9.37
C CYS A 141 23.95 -2.69 -9.44
#